data_10c3d08c1df89b9afb839ad51f4d6cfc
#
_entry.id   10c3d08c1df89b9afb839ad51f4d6cfc
#
_cell.length_a   1.000
_cell.length_b   1.000
_cell.length_c   1.000
_cell.angle_alpha   90.00
_cell.angle_beta   90.00
_cell.angle_gamma   90.00
#
_symmetry.space_group_name_H-M   'P 1'
#
loop_
_entity.id
_entity.type
_entity.pdbx_description
1 polymer ?
#
loop_
_entity_poly.entity_id
_entity_poly.type
_entity_poly.pdbx_seq_one_letter_code
_entity_poly.pdbx_strand_id
1 'polypeptide(L)'
;PGADPDARARLADAAVGYAVRGDAAGGGASAVEFVTPGLLLRRLLADPGLDGVGAVVLDEVHERDLDTDVLFALLTDLRQLRPELALVAMSATVDAAALAARWARGMGEEAPLPVVSTPAVLHPLREEHAPFRGHRLTAEGRVDRAFLDHVADTAARAHAEALDADPTVDALVFLPGVAEVEAVAGRLAALAPDTEVRVLHGRQEPADQDAALAGRADPAVPRVVVATAVAESSLTVPGVRLVIDSGLAREPRRDRGRGMA
;
A
#
# COMPACT_ATOMS: atom_id res chain seq x y z
N PRO A 1 11.10 -32.02 17.10
CA PRO A 1 12.24 -31.99 16.20
C PRO A 1 12.13 -30.69 15.40
N GLY A 2 12.91 -29.66 15.76
CA GLY A 2 12.88 -28.34 15.15
C GLY A 2 13.46 -28.43 13.73
N ALA A 3 12.66 -28.01 12.76
CA ALA A 3 13.17 -27.85 11.40
C ALA A 3 14.20 -26.71 11.40
N ASP A 4 15.34 -26.98 10.74
CA ASP A 4 16.43 -26.04 10.51
C ASP A 4 15.87 -24.71 9.97
N PRO A 5 16.12 -23.54 10.62
CA PRO A 5 15.66 -22.24 10.13
C PRO A 5 16.12 -21.94 8.70
N ASP A 6 17.35 -22.35 8.34
CA ASP A 6 17.90 -22.16 7.00
C ASP A 6 17.24 -23.09 5.96
N ALA A 7 16.76 -24.25 6.36
CA ALA A 7 16.00 -25.13 5.48
C ALA A 7 14.58 -24.59 5.24
N ARG A 8 13.96 -23.96 6.24
CA ARG A 8 12.67 -23.26 6.08
C ARG A 8 12.79 -22.03 5.20
N ALA A 9 13.85 -21.23 5.36
CA ALA A 9 14.12 -20.10 4.49
C ALA A 9 14.33 -20.53 3.03
N ARG A 10 15.15 -21.57 2.79
CA ARG A 10 15.38 -22.12 1.43
C ARG A 10 14.11 -22.73 0.81
N LEU A 11 13.24 -23.36 1.60
CA LEU A 11 11.96 -23.87 1.13
C LEU A 11 10.98 -22.73 0.84
N ALA A 12 10.98 -21.68 1.64
CA ALA A 12 10.19 -20.48 1.39
C ALA A 12 10.65 -19.78 0.11
N ASP A 13 11.96 -19.61 -0.09
CA ASP A 13 12.54 -19.01 -1.29
C ASP A 13 12.26 -19.81 -2.56
N ALA A 14 12.17 -21.15 -2.46
CA ALA A 14 11.83 -22.02 -3.58
C ALA A 14 10.31 -22.11 -3.84
N ALA A 15 9.49 -21.91 -2.82
CA ALA A 15 8.03 -22.06 -2.91
C ALA A 15 7.30 -20.75 -3.24
N VAL A 16 7.91 -19.60 -2.98
CA VAL A 16 7.32 -18.27 -3.17
C VAL A 16 8.15 -17.49 -4.16
N GLY A 17 7.49 -16.90 -5.13
CA GLY A 17 8.09 -16.00 -6.12
C GLY A 17 7.32 -14.71 -6.23
N TYR A 18 7.91 -13.75 -6.94
CA TYR A 18 7.22 -12.54 -7.35
C TYR A 18 7.61 -12.13 -8.76
N ALA A 19 6.73 -11.39 -9.40
CA ALA A 19 7.04 -10.73 -10.65
C ALA A 19 6.35 -9.35 -10.72
N VAL A 20 7.16 -8.34 -10.98
CA VAL A 20 6.73 -6.96 -11.20
C VAL A 20 7.34 -6.42 -12.49
N ARG A 21 7.00 -5.20 -12.89
CA ARG A 21 7.57 -4.62 -14.11
C ARG A 21 9.08 -4.41 -13.98
N GLY A 22 9.87 -5.22 -14.69
CA GLY A 22 11.33 -5.10 -14.74
C GLY A 22 12.09 -5.90 -13.70
N ASP A 23 11.38 -6.59 -12.77
CA ASP A 23 12.00 -7.42 -11.74
C ASP A 23 11.17 -8.67 -11.46
N ALA A 24 11.83 -9.80 -11.20
CA ALA A 24 11.17 -11.05 -10.84
C ALA A 24 12.13 -11.98 -10.09
N ALA A 25 11.60 -12.76 -9.15
CA ALA A 25 12.33 -13.82 -8.46
C ALA A 25 11.45 -15.07 -8.28
N GLY A 26 12.06 -16.26 -8.19
CA GLY A 26 11.38 -17.53 -7.98
C GLY A 26 10.95 -18.24 -9.27
N GLY A 27 10.49 -17.53 -10.26
CA GLY A 27 10.12 -18.07 -11.59
C GLY A 27 9.09 -19.19 -11.59
N GLY A 28 9.02 -19.96 -12.67
CA GLY A 28 8.01 -21.01 -12.90
C GLY A 28 8.09 -22.27 -12.00
N ALA A 29 8.98 -22.28 -11.01
CA ALA A 29 9.05 -23.33 -9.99
C ALA A 29 8.31 -22.96 -8.69
N SER A 30 7.86 -21.71 -8.55
CA SER A 30 7.19 -21.23 -7.34
C SER A 30 5.76 -21.79 -7.25
N ALA A 31 5.39 -22.29 -6.08
CA ALA A 31 4.02 -22.74 -5.79
C ALA A 31 3.06 -21.57 -5.60
N VAL A 32 3.58 -20.43 -5.11
CA VAL A 32 2.85 -19.16 -4.94
C VAL A 32 3.67 -18.06 -5.61
N GLU A 33 3.03 -17.24 -6.42
CA GLU A 33 3.69 -16.11 -7.07
C GLU A 33 2.88 -14.84 -6.83
N PHE A 34 3.54 -13.81 -6.30
CA PHE A 34 2.97 -12.47 -6.16
C PHE A 34 3.22 -11.68 -7.45
N VAL A 35 2.15 -11.17 -8.03
CA VAL A 35 2.23 -10.40 -9.28
C VAL A 35 1.42 -9.13 -9.19
N THR A 36 1.83 -8.09 -9.91
CA THR A 36 1.01 -6.89 -10.05
C THR A 36 -0.21 -7.16 -10.94
N PRO A 37 -1.36 -6.47 -10.71
CA PRO A 37 -2.55 -6.61 -11.54
C PRO A 37 -2.27 -6.48 -13.03
N GLY A 38 -1.51 -5.45 -13.44
CA GLY A 38 -1.16 -5.25 -14.85
C GLY A 38 -0.30 -6.37 -15.46
N LEU A 39 0.50 -7.09 -14.66
CA LEU A 39 1.25 -8.26 -15.15
C LEU A 39 0.32 -9.46 -15.34
N LEU A 40 -0.60 -9.69 -14.41
CA LEU A 40 -1.58 -10.77 -14.53
C LEU A 40 -2.50 -10.55 -15.75
N LEU A 41 -2.90 -9.29 -16.03
CA LEU A 41 -3.63 -8.95 -17.26
C LEU A 41 -2.85 -9.33 -18.52
N ARG A 42 -1.55 -9.05 -18.56
CA ARG A 42 -0.70 -9.45 -19.71
C ARG A 42 -0.60 -10.97 -19.85
N ARG A 43 -0.53 -11.70 -18.73
CA ARG A 43 -0.53 -13.16 -18.74
C ARG A 43 -1.83 -13.70 -19.30
N LEU A 44 -2.97 -13.18 -18.88
CA LEU A 44 -4.29 -13.53 -19.43
C LEU A 44 -4.42 -13.26 -20.93
N LEU A 45 -3.76 -12.21 -21.43
CA LEU A 45 -3.74 -11.93 -22.88
C LEU A 45 -2.86 -12.93 -23.64
N ALA A 46 -1.79 -13.43 -23.04
CA ALA A 46 -0.87 -14.38 -23.66
C ALA A 46 -1.34 -15.84 -23.48
N ASP A 47 -1.95 -16.14 -22.36
CA ASP A 47 -2.53 -17.42 -21.99
C ASP A 47 -3.90 -17.21 -21.36
N PRO A 48 -4.97 -17.14 -22.18
CA PRO A 48 -6.33 -16.90 -21.71
C PRO A 48 -6.87 -17.99 -20.76
N GLY A 49 -6.27 -19.18 -20.79
CA GLY A 49 -6.60 -20.29 -19.91
C GLY A 49 -5.92 -20.23 -18.55
N LEU A 50 -4.86 -19.47 -18.38
CA LEU A 50 -3.95 -19.53 -17.22
C LEU A 50 -3.51 -20.96 -16.92
N ASP A 51 -2.99 -21.67 -17.93
CA ASP A 51 -2.62 -23.08 -17.79
C ASP A 51 -1.60 -23.27 -16.66
N GLY A 52 -1.82 -24.31 -15.83
CA GLY A 52 -0.98 -24.57 -14.66
C GLY A 52 -1.31 -23.75 -13.41
N VAL A 53 -2.17 -22.73 -13.51
CA VAL A 53 -2.63 -21.94 -12.34
C VAL A 53 -3.88 -22.62 -11.75
N GLY A 54 -3.79 -23.01 -10.48
CA GLY A 54 -4.91 -23.62 -9.76
C GLY A 54 -5.76 -22.64 -8.96
N ALA A 55 -5.18 -21.48 -8.60
CA ALA A 55 -5.88 -20.46 -7.83
C ALA A 55 -5.39 -19.06 -8.18
N VAL A 56 -6.28 -18.08 -8.14
CA VAL A 56 -5.96 -16.66 -8.20
C VAL A 56 -6.56 -15.96 -6.99
N VAL A 57 -5.72 -15.19 -6.29
CA VAL A 57 -6.14 -14.36 -5.16
C VAL A 57 -6.00 -12.90 -5.59
N LEU A 58 -7.11 -12.16 -5.58
CA LEU A 58 -7.12 -10.72 -5.78
C LEU A 58 -7.17 -10.05 -4.40
N ASP A 59 -6.10 -9.34 -4.07
CA ASP A 59 -6.02 -8.60 -2.82
C ASP A 59 -6.47 -7.16 -3.00
N GLU A 60 -6.88 -6.52 -1.89
CA GLU A 60 -7.27 -5.11 -1.82
C GLU A 60 -8.34 -4.68 -2.85
N VAL A 61 -9.29 -5.57 -3.15
CA VAL A 61 -10.33 -5.28 -4.17
C VAL A 61 -11.20 -4.05 -3.85
N HIS A 62 -11.12 -3.53 -2.64
CA HIS A 62 -11.81 -2.31 -2.22
C HIS A 62 -11.15 -1.02 -2.74
N GLU A 63 -9.88 -1.04 -3.13
CA GLU A 63 -9.21 0.13 -3.71
C GLU A 63 -9.77 0.52 -5.08
N ARG A 64 -10.49 -0.39 -5.74
CA ARG A 64 -11.17 -0.14 -7.02
C ARG A 64 -10.23 0.32 -8.13
N ASP A 65 -8.99 -0.20 -8.09
CA ASP A 65 -8.05 -0.02 -9.19
C ASP A 65 -8.58 -0.61 -10.49
N LEU A 66 -8.39 0.10 -11.60
CA LEU A 66 -8.93 -0.28 -12.92
C LEU A 66 -8.44 -1.68 -13.35
N ASP A 67 -7.15 -1.95 -13.19
CA ASP A 67 -6.56 -3.24 -13.61
C ASP A 67 -7.15 -4.38 -12.78
N THR A 68 -7.35 -4.17 -11.48
CA THR A 68 -7.98 -5.13 -10.57
C THR A 68 -9.45 -5.34 -10.90
N ASP A 69 -10.20 -4.28 -11.20
CA ASP A 69 -11.61 -4.39 -11.62
C ASP A 69 -11.75 -5.17 -12.95
N VAL A 70 -10.84 -4.93 -13.91
CA VAL A 70 -10.82 -5.68 -15.19
C VAL A 70 -10.44 -7.14 -14.96
N LEU A 71 -9.43 -7.42 -14.13
CA LEU A 71 -9.07 -8.78 -13.75
C LEU A 71 -10.24 -9.52 -13.10
N PHE A 72 -10.93 -8.85 -12.18
CA PHE A 72 -12.10 -9.41 -11.52
C PHE A 72 -13.16 -9.87 -12.52
N ALA A 73 -13.44 -9.07 -13.56
CA ALA A 73 -14.38 -9.42 -14.61
C ALA A 73 -13.86 -10.60 -15.47
N LEU A 74 -12.63 -10.52 -15.98
CA LEU A 74 -12.05 -11.55 -16.85
C LEU A 74 -11.90 -12.90 -16.13
N LEU A 75 -11.49 -12.89 -14.87
CA LEU A 75 -11.39 -14.12 -14.07
C LEU A 75 -12.76 -14.71 -13.75
N THR A 76 -13.78 -13.87 -13.58
CA THR A 76 -15.17 -14.34 -13.43
C THR A 76 -15.64 -15.09 -14.68
N ASP A 77 -15.34 -14.55 -15.87
CA ASP A 77 -15.66 -15.21 -17.13
C ASP A 77 -14.83 -16.50 -17.33
N LEU A 78 -13.53 -16.43 -17.03
CA LEU A 78 -12.64 -17.60 -17.12
C LEU A 78 -13.11 -18.74 -16.22
N ARG A 79 -13.63 -18.44 -15.02
CA ARG A 79 -14.14 -19.43 -14.07
C ARG A 79 -15.32 -20.24 -14.64
N GLN A 80 -16.11 -19.68 -15.56
CA GLN A 80 -17.16 -20.43 -16.25
C GLN A 80 -16.59 -21.49 -17.21
N LEU A 81 -15.42 -21.21 -17.79
CA LEU A 81 -14.71 -22.12 -18.71
C LEU A 81 -13.80 -23.10 -17.95
N ARG A 82 -13.30 -22.71 -16.79
CA ARG A 82 -12.43 -23.46 -15.90
C ARG A 82 -13.02 -23.58 -14.50
N PRO A 83 -14.00 -24.48 -14.31
CA PRO A 83 -14.67 -24.68 -13.02
C PRO A 83 -13.74 -25.06 -11.86
N GLU A 84 -12.57 -25.64 -12.15
CA GLU A 84 -11.55 -26.02 -11.17
C GLU A 84 -10.69 -24.84 -10.68
N LEU A 85 -10.65 -23.71 -11.41
CA LEU A 85 -9.87 -22.54 -10.99
C LEU A 85 -10.49 -21.90 -9.73
N ALA A 86 -9.74 -21.92 -8.64
CA ALA A 86 -10.16 -21.27 -7.42
C ALA A 86 -9.96 -19.75 -7.52
N LEU A 87 -11.00 -18.96 -7.23
CA LEU A 87 -10.90 -17.50 -7.18
C LEU A 87 -11.22 -17.01 -5.77
N VAL A 88 -10.34 -16.15 -5.25
CA VAL A 88 -10.49 -15.53 -3.93
C VAL A 88 -10.34 -14.02 -4.09
N ALA A 89 -11.22 -13.26 -3.46
CA ALA A 89 -11.08 -11.81 -3.32
C ALA A 89 -10.90 -11.46 -1.85
N MET A 90 -9.89 -10.64 -1.54
CA MET A 90 -9.62 -10.14 -0.19
C MET A 90 -9.88 -8.64 -0.12
N SER A 91 -10.44 -8.22 1.00
CA SER A 91 -10.81 -6.81 1.22
C SER A 91 -10.92 -6.51 2.70
N ALA A 92 -10.46 -5.34 3.12
CA ALA A 92 -10.56 -4.88 4.51
C ALA A 92 -11.88 -4.15 4.82
N THR A 93 -12.51 -3.50 3.86
CA THR A 93 -13.55 -2.49 4.10
C THR A 93 -14.84 -2.64 3.30
N VAL A 94 -14.95 -3.64 2.42
CA VAL A 94 -16.11 -3.82 1.54
C VAL A 94 -17.22 -4.58 2.28
N ASP A 95 -18.48 -4.25 1.95
CA ASP A 95 -19.60 -5.14 2.24
C ASP A 95 -19.40 -6.47 1.49
N ALA A 96 -18.75 -7.39 2.19
CA ALA A 96 -18.35 -8.70 1.66
C ALA A 96 -19.57 -9.51 1.18
N ALA A 97 -20.72 -9.35 1.83
CA ALA A 97 -21.94 -10.05 1.44
C ALA A 97 -22.48 -9.52 0.11
N ALA A 98 -22.50 -8.20 -0.09
CA ALA A 98 -22.91 -7.60 -1.36
C ALA A 98 -21.94 -7.95 -2.50
N LEU A 99 -20.64 -7.96 -2.24
CA LEU A 99 -19.63 -8.38 -3.20
C LEU A 99 -19.80 -9.86 -3.58
N ALA A 100 -19.93 -10.75 -2.60
CA ALA A 100 -20.13 -12.19 -2.80
C ALA A 100 -21.39 -12.49 -3.62
N ALA A 101 -22.51 -11.80 -3.34
CA ALA A 101 -23.73 -11.94 -4.09
C ALA A 101 -23.61 -11.42 -5.54
N ARG A 102 -22.90 -10.33 -5.75
CA ARG A 102 -22.65 -9.78 -7.09
C ARG A 102 -21.72 -10.69 -7.90
N TRP A 103 -20.70 -11.23 -7.26
CA TRP A 103 -19.74 -12.13 -7.91
C TRP A 103 -20.41 -13.46 -8.28
N ALA A 104 -21.20 -14.04 -7.38
CA ALA A 104 -21.99 -15.24 -7.65
C ALA A 104 -22.85 -15.09 -8.91
N ARG A 105 -23.58 -13.98 -9.03
CA ARG A 105 -24.40 -13.69 -10.23
C ARG A 105 -23.56 -13.60 -11.51
N GLY A 106 -22.35 -13.01 -11.43
CA GLY A 106 -21.44 -12.95 -12.56
C GLY A 106 -20.94 -14.34 -13.00
N MET A 107 -20.83 -15.28 -12.07
CA MET A 107 -20.46 -16.68 -12.35
C MET A 107 -21.65 -17.57 -12.75
N GLY A 108 -22.87 -17.04 -12.75
CA GLY A 108 -24.09 -17.82 -12.99
C GLY A 108 -24.55 -18.66 -11.79
N GLU A 109 -24.03 -18.38 -10.59
CA GLU A 109 -24.40 -19.06 -9.36
C GLU A 109 -25.69 -18.46 -8.77
N GLU A 110 -26.60 -19.32 -8.30
CA GLU A 110 -27.86 -18.86 -7.67
C GLU A 110 -27.65 -18.41 -6.22
N ALA A 111 -26.73 -19.03 -5.51
CA ALA A 111 -26.40 -18.71 -4.12
C ALA A 111 -25.20 -17.76 -4.01
N PRO A 112 -25.16 -16.88 -3.00
CA PRO A 112 -23.97 -16.07 -2.73
C PRO A 112 -22.74 -16.94 -2.48
N LEU A 113 -21.56 -16.47 -2.93
CA LEU A 113 -20.29 -17.15 -2.63
C LEU A 113 -20.02 -17.13 -1.11
N PRO A 114 -19.29 -18.13 -0.59
CA PRO A 114 -18.93 -18.17 0.82
C PRO A 114 -18.04 -16.97 1.19
N VAL A 115 -18.34 -16.38 2.34
CA VAL A 115 -17.55 -15.28 2.92
C VAL A 115 -16.87 -15.77 4.17
N VAL A 116 -15.55 -15.65 4.22
CA VAL A 116 -14.76 -15.89 5.42
C VAL A 116 -14.42 -14.54 6.03
N SER A 117 -14.85 -14.29 7.24
CA SER A 117 -14.57 -13.06 7.97
C SER A 117 -13.84 -13.37 9.27
N THR A 118 -12.73 -12.69 9.48
CA THR A 118 -12.00 -12.75 10.74
C THR A 118 -12.23 -11.44 11.49
N PRO A 119 -12.77 -11.47 12.71
CA PRO A 119 -12.91 -10.25 13.48
C PRO A 119 -11.53 -9.65 13.77
N ALA A 120 -11.30 -8.45 13.28
CA ALA A 120 -10.10 -7.69 13.61
C ALA A 120 -10.29 -6.98 14.96
N VAL A 121 -9.24 -6.94 15.79
CA VAL A 121 -9.21 -6.06 16.94
C VAL A 121 -8.99 -4.64 16.41
N LEU A 122 -10.04 -3.83 16.49
CA LEU A 122 -9.92 -2.41 16.16
C LEU A 122 -9.24 -1.70 17.32
N HIS A 123 -8.10 -1.10 17.06
CA HIS A 123 -7.49 -0.16 17.99
C HIS A 123 -8.24 1.18 17.93
N PRO A 124 -8.41 1.88 19.08
CA PRO A 124 -9.05 3.18 19.07
C PRO A 124 -8.26 4.17 18.20
N LEU A 125 -8.95 4.83 17.30
CA LEU A 125 -8.40 5.90 16.46
C LEU A 125 -8.90 7.25 17.01
N ARG A 126 -7.98 8.19 17.22
CA ARG A 126 -8.27 9.57 17.56
C ARG A 126 -7.89 10.45 16.39
N GLU A 127 -8.85 11.17 15.84
CA GLU A 127 -8.64 12.11 14.76
C GLU A 127 -8.59 13.54 15.29
N GLU A 128 -7.59 14.31 14.88
CA GLU A 128 -7.43 15.69 15.24
C GLU A 128 -7.20 16.54 13.98
N HIS A 129 -7.91 17.65 13.89
CA HIS A 129 -7.71 18.61 12.82
C HIS A 129 -6.70 19.68 13.23
N ALA A 130 -5.67 19.87 12.38
CA ALA A 130 -4.69 20.95 12.50
C ALA A 130 -4.85 21.93 11.34
N PRO A 131 -5.84 22.87 11.39
CA PRO A 131 -6.18 23.69 10.24
C PRO A 131 -5.09 24.71 9.92
N PHE A 132 -4.72 24.81 8.65
CA PHE A 132 -3.87 25.88 8.12
C PHE A 132 -4.71 27.09 7.69
N ARG A 133 -4.32 28.28 8.13
CA ARG A 133 -5.05 29.54 7.85
C ARG A 133 -4.57 30.26 6.57
N GLY A 134 -3.99 29.53 5.62
CA GLY A 134 -3.49 30.08 4.38
C GLY A 134 -3.96 29.27 3.17
N HIS A 135 -3.44 29.63 2.00
CA HIS A 135 -3.63 28.84 0.80
C HIS A 135 -2.66 27.67 0.81
N ARG A 136 -3.16 26.44 0.61
CA ARG A 136 -2.34 25.24 0.53
C ARG A 136 -1.54 25.16 -0.77
N LEU A 137 -2.06 25.81 -1.83
CA LEU A 137 -1.45 25.86 -3.16
C LEU A 137 -1.19 27.30 -3.57
N THR A 138 -0.10 27.51 -4.30
CA THR A 138 0.19 28.77 -4.98
C THR A 138 -0.72 28.97 -6.19
N ALA A 139 -0.70 30.18 -6.78
CA ALA A 139 -1.46 30.48 -8.00
C ALA A 139 -1.09 29.57 -9.18
N GLU A 140 0.14 29.05 -9.21
CA GLU A 140 0.64 28.11 -10.22
C GLU A 140 0.31 26.64 -9.90
N GLY A 141 -0.46 26.37 -8.84
CA GLY A 141 -0.87 25.03 -8.44
C GLY A 141 0.20 24.19 -7.74
N ARG A 142 1.30 24.80 -7.31
CA ARG A 142 2.32 24.13 -6.49
C ARG A 142 1.94 24.22 -5.01
N VAL A 143 2.43 23.27 -4.21
CA VAL A 143 2.21 23.30 -2.78
C VAL A 143 2.92 24.51 -2.17
N ASP A 144 2.19 25.29 -1.38
CA ASP A 144 2.73 26.51 -0.75
C ASP A 144 3.76 26.15 0.33
N ARG A 145 4.83 26.92 0.40
CA ARG A 145 5.91 26.69 1.35
C ARG A 145 5.47 26.83 2.80
N ALA A 146 4.66 27.84 3.10
CA ALA A 146 4.15 28.05 4.46
C ALA A 146 3.22 26.91 4.91
N PHE A 147 2.53 26.27 3.95
CA PHE A 147 1.78 25.07 4.25
C PHE A 147 2.68 23.86 4.57
N LEU A 148 3.79 23.68 3.84
CA LEU A 148 4.78 22.63 4.16
C LEU A 148 5.44 22.88 5.52
N ASP A 149 5.70 24.16 5.88
CA ASP A 149 6.17 24.53 7.22
C ASP A 149 5.18 24.12 8.29
N HIS A 150 3.89 24.41 8.08
CA HIS A 150 2.83 24.03 9.00
C HIS A 150 2.72 22.50 9.17
N VAL A 151 2.87 21.72 8.10
CA VAL A 151 2.86 20.26 8.17
C VAL A 151 4.04 19.77 9.01
N ALA A 152 5.25 20.30 8.78
CA ALA A 152 6.44 19.91 9.53
C ALA A 152 6.32 20.27 11.03
N ASP A 153 5.88 21.49 11.35
CA ASP A 153 5.66 21.97 12.73
C ASP A 153 4.61 21.11 13.44
N THR A 154 3.52 20.77 12.73
CA THR A 154 2.45 19.92 13.26
C THR A 154 2.97 18.51 13.54
N ALA A 155 3.74 17.95 12.62
CA ALA A 155 4.32 16.62 12.77
C ALA A 155 5.32 16.56 13.93
N ALA A 156 6.24 17.55 14.02
CA ALA A 156 7.22 17.60 15.10
C ALA A 156 6.55 17.72 16.48
N ARG A 157 5.57 18.59 16.61
CA ARG A 157 4.83 18.80 17.85
C ARG A 157 4.02 17.57 18.24
N ALA A 158 3.21 17.04 17.33
CA ALA A 158 2.38 15.88 17.60
C ALA A 158 3.21 14.63 17.92
N HIS A 159 4.38 14.46 17.27
CA HIS A 159 5.28 13.36 17.57
C HIS A 159 5.93 13.51 18.94
N ALA A 160 6.37 14.70 19.33
CA ALA A 160 6.90 14.96 20.66
C ALA A 160 5.85 14.68 21.75
N GLU A 161 4.61 15.14 21.59
CA GLU A 161 3.49 14.84 22.50
C GLU A 161 3.21 13.33 22.58
N ALA A 162 3.30 12.59 21.47
CA ALA A 162 3.10 11.16 21.44
C ALA A 162 4.23 10.40 22.17
N LEU A 163 5.49 10.86 22.01
CA LEU A 163 6.66 10.27 22.67
C LEU A 163 6.64 10.47 24.19
N ASP A 164 6.07 11.55 24.69
CA ASP A 164 5.87 11.77 26.13
C ASP A 164 4.96 10.69 26.74
N ALA A 165 3.99 10.21 25.99
CA ALA A 165 3.05 9.17 26.40
C ALA A 165 3.58 7.74 26.16
N ASP A 166 4.25 7.53 25.02
CA ASP A 166 4.82 6.24 24.61
C ASP A 166 6.09 6.45 23.76
N PRO A 167 7.29 6.23 24.31
CA PRO A 167 8.54 6.46 23.59
C PRO A 167 8.76 5.53 22.39
N THR A 168 7.92 4.54 22.18
CA THR A 168 8.00 3.59 21.07
C THR A 168 7.22 4.02 19.84
N VAL A 169 6.50 5.15 19.90
CA VAL A 169 5.68 5.65 18.78
C VAL A 169 6.54 6.19 17.67
N ASP A 170 6.38 5.64 16.47
CA ASP A 170 6.85 6.25 15.23
C ASP A 170 5.74 7.05 14.57
N ALA A 171 6.13 8.06 13.79
CA ALA A 171 5.20 8.87 13.02
C ALA A 171 5.35 8.63 11.51
N LEU A 172 4.23 8.75 10.79
CA LEU A 172 4.19 8.72 9.32
C LEU A 172 3.52 10.01 8.83
N VAL A 173 4.17 10.71 7.90
CA VAL A 173 3.69 11.97 7.34
C VAL A 173 3.42 11.79 5.85
N PHE A 174 2.16 11.98 5.43
CA PHE A 174 1.77 11.88 4.03
C PHE A 174 1.80 13.21 3.30
N LEU A 175 2.44 13.21 2.12
CA LEU A 175 2.60 14.36 1.24
C LEU A 175 2.36 14.00 -0.23
N PRO A 176 1.94 14.96 -1.08
CA PRO A 176 1.48 14.66 -2.44
C PRO A 176 2.60 14.31 -3.43
N GLY A 177 3.86 14.58 -3.12
CA GLY A 177 4.94 14.34 -4.06
C GLY A 177 6.33 14.38 -3.44
N VAL A 178 7.32 13.94 -4.22
CA VAL A 178 8.72 13.81 -3.77
C VAL A 178 9.32 15.12 -3.30
N ALA A 179 9.07 16.22 -4.02
CA ALA A 179 9.62 17.52 -3.65
C ALA A 179 9.07 18.02 -2.29
N GLU A 180 7.80 17.74 -2.01
CA GLU A 180 7.17 18.08 -0.75
C GLU A 180 7.68 17.18 0.38
N VAL A 181 7.89 15.89 0.12
CA VAL A 181 8.50 14.92 1.06
C VAL A 181 9.89 15.38 1.47
N GLU A 182 10.76 15.71 0.52
CA GLU A 182 12.12 16.19 0.79
C GLU A 182 12.13 17.52 1.58
N ALA A 183 11.24 18.45 1.22
CA ALA A 183 11.12 19.73 1.90
C ALA A 183 10.69 19.58 3.36
N VAL A 184 9.69 18.74 3.64
CA VAL A 184 9.20 18.49 5.00
C VAL A 184 10.20 17.67 5.80
N ALA A 185 10.84 16.66 5.19
CA ALA A 185 11.87 15.85 5.85
C ALA A 185 13.06 16.72 6.31
N GLY A 186 13.55 17.61 5.45
CA GLY A 186 14.64 18.54 5.80
C GLY A 186 14.28 19.48 6.95
N ARG A 187 13.02 19.90 7.04
CA ARG A 187 12.54 20.74 8.17
C ARG A 187 12.37 19.96 9.45
N LEU A 188 11.80 18.76 9.37
CA LEU A 188 11.68 17.88 10.53
C LEU A 188 13.04 17.55 11.14
N ALA A 189 14.05 17.28 10.31
CA ALA A 189 15.41 17.06 10.79
C ALA A 189 15.99 18.26 11.54
N ALA A 190 15.61 19.49 11.16
CA ALA A 190 16.03 20.72 11.86
C ALA A 190 15.22 20.96 13.15
N LEU A 191 13.93 20.63 13.16
CA LEU A 191 13.02 20.84 14.30
C LEU A 191 13.20 19.77 15.40
N ALA A 192 13.54 18.55 15.02
CA ALA A 192 13.70 17.40 15.90
C ALA A 192 15.03 16.68 15.65
N PRO A 193 16.18 17.27 16.06
CA PRO A 193 17.50 16.75 15.74
C PRO A 193 17.82 15.37 16.36
N ASP A 194 17.11 15.01 17.42
CA ASP A 194 17.26 13.69 18.08
C ASP A 194 16.32 12.61 17.49
N THR A 195 15.60 12.94 16.39
CA THR A 195 14.68 12.04 15.71
C THR A 195 15.24 11.60 14.37
N GLU A 196 15.23 10.32 14.10
CA GLU A 196 15.55 9.79 12.77
C GLU A 196 14.46 10.13 11.77
N VAL A 197 14.77 10.96 10.76
CA VAL A 197 13.83 11.28 9.68
C VAL A 197 14.18 10.46 8.45
N ARG A 198 13.24 9.64 8.00
CA ARG A 198 13.33 8.84 6.78
C ARG A 198 12.36 9.33 5.74
N VAL A 199 12.73 9.26 4.48
CA VAL A 199 11.83 9.51 3.35
C VAL A 199 11.39 8.18 2.73
N LEU A 200 10.17 8.12 2.17
CA LEU A 200 9.65 6.95 1.49
C LEU A 200 8.85 7.35 0.25
N HIS A 201 9.38 7.04 -0.91
CA HIS A 201 8.71 7.29 -2.19
C HIS A 201 9.20 6.35 -3.29
N GLY A 202 8.39 6.12 -4.32
CA GLY A 202 8.65 5.13 -5.38
C GLY A 202 9.80 5.44 -6.34
N ARG A 203 10.56 6.54 -6.13
CA ARG A 203 11.76 6.87 -6.92
C ARG A 203 13.07 6.56 -6.21
N GLN A 204 13.01 6.09 -4.96
CA GLN A 204 14.18 5.69 -4.20
C GLN A 204 14.69 4.33 -4.70
N GLU A 205 15.97 4.08 -4.44
CA GLU A 205 16.55 2.74 -4.60
C GLU A 205 15.85 1.76 -3.63
N PRO A 206 15.68 0.50 -4.04
CA PRO A 206 14.99 -0.51 -3.21
C PRO A 206 15.55 -0.63 -1.80
N ALA A 207 16.89 -0.56 -1.63
CA ALA A 207 17.53 -0.64 -0.32
C ALA A 207 17.15 0.50 0.62
N ASP A 208 16.92 1.72 0.10
CA ASP A 208 16.49 2.87 0.89
C ASP A 208 15.01 2.73 1.30
N GLN A 209 14.18 2.19 0.40
CA GLN A 209 12.78 1.88 0.71
C GLN A 209 12.71 0.81 1.80
N ASP A 210 13.47 -0.28 1.68
CA ASP A 210 13.55 -1.34 2.67
C ASP A 210 14.00 -0.80 4.03
N ALA A 211 15.01 0.09 4.05
CA ALA A 211 15.48 0.72 5.28
C ALA A 211 14.40 1.61 5.93
N ALA A 212 13.57 2.31 5.15
CA ALA A 212 12.45 3.09 5.68
C ALA A 212 11.34 2.20 6.26
N LEU A 213 11.17 0.99 5.71
CA LEU A 213 10.14 0.02 6.11
C LEU A 213 10.59 -0.93 7.23
N ALA A 214 11.90 -1.09 7.45
CA ALA A 214 12.45 -2.08 8.40
C ALA A 214 12.17 -1.79 9.89
N GLY A 215 11.69 -0.60 10.24
CA GLY A 215 11.55 -0.17 11.63
C GLY A 215 12.76 0.65 12.11
N ARG A 216 12.84 0.92 13.43
CA ARG A 216 13.97 1.65 14.02
C ARG A 216 15.21 0.77 13.99
N ALA A 217 16.34 1.33 13.54
CA ALA A 217 17.63 0.67 13.65
C ALA A 217 18.13 0.68 15.12
N ASP A 218 17.92 1.80 15.81
CA ASP A 218 18.12 1.92 17.26
C ASP A 218 16.77 2.15 17.94
N PRO A 219 16.29 1.23 18.81
CA PRO A 219 15.02 1.40 19.52
C PRO A 219 14.93 2.66 20.39
N ALA A 220 16.08 3.22 20.81
CA ALA A 220 16.12 4.43 21.62
C ALA A 220 15.93 5.72 20.80
N VAL A 221 16.11 5.67 19.49
CA VAL A 221 15.99 6.84 18.59
C VAL A 221 14.57 6.89 18.03
N PRO A 222 13.79 7.95 18.34
CA PRO A 222 12.48 8.15 17.74
C PRO A 222 12.58 8.28 16.22
N ARG A 223 11.52 7.88 15.49
CA ARG A 223 11.53 7.91 14.04
C ARG A 223 10.29 8.56 13.45
N VAL A 224 10.51 9.37 12.41
CA VAL A 224 9.46 9.92 11.54
C VAL A 224 9.73 9.48 10.11
N VAL A 225 8.76 8.86 9.47
CA VAL A 225 8.80 8.52 8.04
C VAL A 225 7.96 9.54 7.28
N VAL A 226 8.54 10.23 6.31
CA VAL A 226 7.87 11.18 5.44
C VAL A 226 7.66 10.54 4.08
N ALA A 227 6.41 10.34 3.67
CA ALA A 227 6.07 9.49 2.53
C ALA A 227 5.14 10.16 1.53
N THR A 228 5.18 9.68 0.30
CA THR A 228 4.09 9.86 -0.67
C THR A 228 3.03 8.77 -0.46
N ALA A 229 1.93 8.83 -1.21
CA ALA A 229 0.86 7.82 -1.22
C ALA A 229 1.34 6.37 -1.49
N VAL A 230 2.60 6.15 -1.87
CA VAL A 230 3.22 4.81 -1.96
C VAL A 230 3.10 4.03 -0.64
N ALA A 231 3.11 4.73 0.49
CA ALA A 231 2.93 4.10 1.81
C ALA A 231 1.45 4.00 2.25
N GLU A 232 0.50 4.47 1.42
CA GLU A 232 -0.93 4.50 1.76
C GLU A 232 -1.58 3.13 1.53
N SER A 233 -1.20 2.43 0.46
CA SER A 233 -1.74 1.13 0.11
C SER A 233 -0.82 0.00 0.53
N SER A 234 -1.34 -0.94 1.32
CA SER A 234 -0.77 -2.25 1.62
C SER A 234 0.60 -2.27 2.33
N LEU A 235 1.17 -1.12 2.75
CA LEU A 235 2.43 -1.07 3.47
C LEU A 235 2.21 -0.85 4.97
N THR A 236 2.60 -1.83 5.77
CA THR A 236 2.65 -1.68 7.22
C THR A 236 4.04 -1.21 7.63
N VAL A 237 4.16 0.02 8.11
CA VAL A 237 5.41 0.55 8.66
C VAL A 237 5.46 0.23 10.15
N PRO A 238 6.36 -0.66 10.60
CA PRO A 238 6.44 -1.05 12.01
C PRO A 238 6.65 0.15 12.93
N GLY A 239 6.00 0.16 14.09
CA GLY A 239 6.12 1.21 15.11
C GLY A 239 5.25 2.45 14.87
N VAL A 240 4.72 2.65 13.67
CA VAL A 240 3.84 3.80 13.37
C VAL A 240 2.52 3.67 14.11
N ARG A 241 2.23 4.67 14.94
CA ARG A 241 0.94 4.85 15.64
C ARG A 241 0.43 6.29 15.54
N LEU A 242 1.21 7.18 14.95
CA LEU A 242 0.84 8.55 14.66
C LEU A 242 0.92 8.79 13.16
N VAL A 243 -0.18 9.25 12.57
CA VAL A 243 -0.22 9.60 11.15
C VAL A 243 -0.58 11.07 11.00
N ILE A 244 0.19 11.79 10.22
CA ILE A 244 -0.07 13.18 9.84
C ILE A 244 -0.34 13.20 8.34
N ASP A 245 -1.58 13.50 7.97
CA ASP A 245 -1.97 13.62 6.57
C ASP A 245 -2.09 15.10 6.18
N SER A 246 -1.34 15.51 5.17
CA SER A 246 -1.45 16.86 4.59
C SER A 246 -2.81 17.13 3.94
N GLY A 247 -3.59 16.09 3.66
CA GLY A 247 -4.85 16.17 2.93
C GLY A 247 -4.67 16.62 1.47
N LEU A 248 -3.47 16.42 0.91
CA LEU A 248 -3.15 16.64 -0.50
C LEU A 248 -2.68 15.34 -1.14
N ALA A 249 -3.26 15.00 -2.29
CA ALA A 249 -2.83 13.90 -3.13
C ALA A 249 -2.47 14.39 -4.53
N ARG A 250 -1.56 13.69 -5.20
CA ARG A 250 -1.22 13.93 -6.61
C ARG A 250 -1.65 12.72 -7.43
N GLU A 251 -2.72 12.91 -8.20
CA GLU A 251 -3.23 11.88 -9.09
C GLU A 251 -2.97 12.26 -10.55
N PRO A 252 -2.52 11.30 -11.40
CA PRO A 252 -2.47 11.52 -12.83
C PRO A 252 -3.89 11.64 -13.38
N ARG A 253 -4.24 12.80 -13.94
CA ARG A 253 -5.53 13.00 -14.60
C ARG A 253 -5.32 13.07 -16.12
N ARG A 254 -6.06 12.25 -16.85
CA ARG A 254 -6.09 12.32 -18.30
C ARG A 254 -6.82 13.57 -18.75
N ASP A 255 -6.13 14.45 -19.45
CA ASP A 255 -6.79 15.55 -20.15
C ASP A 255 -7.62 14.97 -21.31
N ARG A 256 -8.95 14.98 -21.16
CA ARG A 256 -9.87 14.43 -22.16
C ARG A 256 -9.84 15.21 -23.48
N GLY A 257 -9.37 16.48 -23.46
CA GLY A 257 -9.25 17.31 -24.65
C GLY A 257 -7.98 17.05 -25.46
N ARG A 258 -6.90 16.63 -24.80
CA ARG A 258 -5.58 16.44 -25.42
C ARG A 258 -5.14 14.97 -25.53
N GLY A 259 -5.87 14.04 -24.93
CA GLY A 259 -5.57 12.60 -24.95
C GLY A 259 -4.25 12.22 -24.26
N MET A 260 -3.65 13.14 -23.49
CA MET A 260 -2.40 12.94 -22.73
C MET A 260 -2.68 12.89 -21.22
N ALA A 261 -1.88 12.09 -20.54
CA ALA A 261 -1.88 12.03 -19.07
C ALA A 261 -0.83 12.97 -18.49
#